data_97d2f1579f65b8e2ec39c6cbd8bebcdd
#
_entry.id   97d2f1579f65b8e2ec39c6cbd8bebcdd
#
_cell.length_a   1.000
_cell.length_b   1.000
_cell.length_c   1.000
_cell.angle_alpha   90.00
_cell.angle_beta   90.00
_cell.angle_gamma   90.00
#
_symmetry.space_group_name_H-M   'P 1'
#
loop_
_entity.id
_entity.type
_entity.pdbx_description
1 polymer ?
#
loop_
_entity_poly.entity_id
_entity_poly.type
_entity_poly.pdbx_seq_one_letter_code
_entity_poly.pdbx_strand_id
1 'polypeptide(L)'
;MKSLVSYYSRTSTTKKLAESIAENIGADVEEIIPKVNYQGKIGYARAGKQALQEKIVEIEEPKHDPQEYDVVYLGTPVWASKSATPPISYIKQNEGKFKNVKFFATSAGGGGFDSTFLQLEKFTNVKPQATLGLTSKDVKKDLYLDQLADFIRG
;
A
#
# COMPACT_ATOMS: atom_id res chain seq x y z
N MET A 1 -16.78 -11.37 -6.97
CA MET A 1 -16.01 -10.15 -7.25
C MET A 1 -14.53 -10.50 -7.23
N LYS A 2 -13.80 -10.10 -8.26
CA LYS A 2 -12.37 -10.41 -8.36
C LYS A 2 -11.55 -9.28 -7.73
N SER A 3 -10.75 -9.61 -6.72
CA SER A 3 -9.97 -8.62 -5.96
C SER A 3 -8.47 -8.92 -6.00
N LEU A 4 -7.67 -7.86 -6.00
CA LEU A 4 -6.21 -7.92 -5.96
C LEU A 4 -5.72 -7.11 -4.76
N VAL A 5 -4.78 -7.65 -4.01
CA VAL A 5 -4.08 -6.91 -2.96
C VAL A 5 -2.65 -6.63 -3.45
N SER A 6 -2.40 -5.38 -3.79
CA SER A 6 -1.07 -4.92 -4.23
C SER A 6 -0.43 -4.10 -3.12
N TYR A 7 0.77 -4.46 -2.72
CA TYR A 7 1.41 -3.79 -1.59
C TYR A 7 2.93 -3.76 -1.72
N TYR A 8 3.52 -2.80 -1.01
CA TYR A 8 4.96 -2.79 -0.74
C TYR A 8 5.18 -2.87 0.77
N SER A 9 6.18 -3.64 1.21
CA SER A 9 6.53 -3.75 2.62
C SER A 9 8.04 -3.74 2.78
N ARG A 10 8.55 -2.80 3.60
CA ARG A 10 9.98 -2.72 3.89
C ARG A 10 10.38 -3.69 5.00
N THR A 11 9.55 -3.85 6.02
CA THR A 11 9.87 -4.59 7.25
C THR A 11 8.84 -5.66 7.61
N SER A 12 8.07 -6.13 6.65
CA SER A 12 7.04 -7.16 6.80
C SER A 12 5.76 -6.74 7.54
N THR A 13 5.67 -5.51 8.06
CA THR A 13 4.45 -5.05 8.75
C THR A 13 3.29 -4.88 7.77
N THR A 14 3.50 -4.14 6.68
CA THR A 14 2.49 -3.98 5.64
C THR A 14 2.17 -5.33 4.99
N LYS A 15 3.17 -6.18 4.83
CA LYS A 15 2.99 -7.53 4.28
C LYS A 15 2.03 -8.36 5.13
N LYS A 16 2.19 -8.36 6.45
CA LYS A 16 1.31 -9.09 7.36
C LYS A 16 -0.14 -8.64 7.19
N LEU A 17 -0.37 -7.33 7.14
CA LEU A 17 -1.71 -6.78 6.94
C LEU A 17 -2.26 -7.15 5.56
N ALA A 18 -1.46 -7.03 4.51
CA ALA A 18 -1.86 -7.39 3.15
C ALA A 18 -2.28 -8.86 3.04
N GLU A 19 -1.51 -9.76 3.65
CA GLU A 19 -1.81 -11.18 3.65
C GLU A 19 -3.11 -11.47 4.41
N SER A 20 -3.32 -10.79 5.53
CA SER A 20 -4.56 -10.92 6.31
C SER A 20 -5.78 -10.49 5.50
N ILE A 21 -5.68 -9.39 4.77
CA ILE A 21 -6.76 -8.94 3.88
C ILE A 21 -7.03 -9.99 2.82
N ALA A 22 -5.97 -10.44 2.13
CA ALA A 22 -6.10 -11.40 1.03
C ALA A 22 -6.72 -12.72 1.48
N GLU A 23 -6.33 -13.23 2.64
CA GLU A 23 -6.90 -14.47 3.19
C GLU A 23 -8.39 -14.31 3.49
N ASN A 24 -8.79 -13.16 4.05
CA ASN A 24 -10.18 -12.94 4.43
C ASN A 24 -11.13 -12.83 3.23
N ILE A 25 -10.66 -12.39 2.08
CA ILE A 25 -11.50 -12.14 0.91
C ILE A 25 -11.20 -13.05 -0.29
N GLY A 26 -10.20 -13.93 -0.17
CA GLY A 26 -9.79 -14.80 -1.26
C GLY A 26 -9.20 -14.03 -2.45
N ALA A 27 -8.42 -12.99 -2.18
CA ALA A 27 -7.83 -12.16 -3.24
C ALA A 27 -6.51 -12.69 -3.74
N ASP A 28 -6.16 -12.35 -4.98
CA ASP A 28 -4.81 -12.52 -5.48
C ASP A 28 -3.89 -11.48 -4.82
N VAL A 29 -2.61 -11.78 -4.74
CA VAL A 29 -1.63 -10.92 -4.07
C VAL A 29 -0.52 -10.53 -5.04
N GLU A 30 -0.21 -9.23 -5.07
CA GLU A 30 0.90 -8.66 -5.82
C GLU A 30 1.84 -7.94 -4.87
N GLU A 31 3.02 -8.50 -4.66
CA GLU A 31 4.07 -7.78 -3.91
C GLU A 31 4.85 -6.88 -4.86
N ILE A 32 4.87 -5.58 -4.54
CA ILE A 32 5.62 -4.59 -5.33
C ILE A 32 7.07 -4.64 -4.88
N ILE A 33 7.99 -4.96 -5.79
CA ILE A 33 9.39 -5.16 -5.47
C ILE A 33 10.24 -4.09 -6.16
N PRO A 34 10.78 -3.11 -5.39
CA PRO A 34 11.65 -2.10 -5.98
C PRO A 34 13.03 -2.67 -6.29
N LYS A 35 13.66 -2.13 -7.32
CA LYS A 35 15.04 -2.47 -7.66
C LYS A 35 16.05 -1.66 -6.84
N VAL A 36 15.56 -0.69 -6.06
CA VAL A 36 16.37 0.11 -5.11
C VAL A 36 16.40 -0.58 -3.76
N ASN A 37 17.56 -0.57 -3.10
CA ASN A 37 17.71 -1.14 -1.77
C ASN A 37 17.39 -0.10 -0.70
N TYR A 38 16.34 -0.36 0.11
CA TYR A 38 15.92 0.50 1.21
C TYR A 38 16.28 -0.06 2.59
N GLN A 39 17.06 -1.13 2.65
CA GLN A 39 17.44 -1.75 3.92
C GLN A 39 18.56 -0.98 4.61
N GLY A 40 18.65 -1.12 5.94
CA GLY A 40 19.68 -0.47 6.76
C GLY A 40 19.42 1.03 6.96
N LYS A 41 20.38 1.70 7.64
CA LYS A 41 20.27 3.13 7.98
C LYS A 41 20.30 4.04 6.74
N ILE A 42 21.17 3.74 5.79
CA ILE A 42 21.29 4.50 4.55
C ILE A 42 20.02 4.31 3.71
N GLY A 43 19.51 3.07 3.64
CA GLY A 43 18.26 2.79 2.95
C GLY A 43 17.08 3.50 3.58
N TYR A 44 17.03 3.58 4.90
CA TYR A 44 15.98 4.31 5.62
C TYR A 44 15.99 5.80 5.28
N ALA A 45 17.17 6.44 5.29
CA ALA A 45 17.31 7.85 4.93
C ALA A 45 16.91 8.10 3.47
N ARG A 46 17.32 7.22 2.56
CA ARG A 46 16.94 7.28 1.14
C ARG A 46 15.42 7.18 0.97
N ALA A 47 14.80 6.28 1.72
CA ALA A 47 13.35 6.09 1.68
C ALA A 47 12.59 7.37 2.02
N GLY A 48 12.93 8.03 3.12
CA GLY A 48 12.30 9.29 3.52
C GLY A 48 12.51 10.40 2.51
N LYS A 49 13.74 10.55 2.00
CA LYS A 49 14.06 11.58 1.00
C LYS A 49 13.28 11.37 -0.29
N GLN A 50 13.25 10.15 -0.80
CA GLN A 50 12.54 9.85 -2.05
C GLN A 50 11.03 10.02 -1.90
N ALA A 51 10.47 9.63 -0.76
CA ALA A 51 9.05 9.81 -0.49
C ALA A 51 8.66 11.30 -0.50
N LEU A 52 9.47 12.14 0.15
CA LEU A 52 9.23 13.58 0.15
C LEU A 52 9.30 14.20 -1.24
N GLN A 53 10.17 13.68 -2.09
CA GLN A 53 10.34 14.15 -3.48
C GLN A 53 9.32 13.52 -4.44
N GLU A 54 8.50 12.60 -3.98
CA GLU A 54 7.58 11.81 -4.81
C GLU A 54 8.29 11.20 -6.02
N LYS A 55 9.49 10.70 -5.79
CA LYS A 55 10.36 10.16 -6.83
C LYS A 55 9.82 8.86 -7.38
N ILE A 56 9.94 8.65 -8.70
CA ILE A 56 9.61 7.39 -9.34
C ILE A 56 10.86 6.51 -9.38
N VAL A 57 10.73 5.26 -8.96
CA VAL A 57 11.81 4.28 -8.98
C VAL A 57 11.42 3.07 -9.81
N GLU A 58 12.43 2.35 -10.28
CA GLU A 58 12.19 1.12 -11.03
C GLU A 58 11.71 0.01 -10.09
N ILE A 59 10.70 -0.73 -10.53
CA ILE A 59 10.17 -1.89 -9.82
C ILE A 59 10.23 -3.11 -10.73
N GLU A 60 10.22 -4.31 -10.14
CA GLU A 60 10.13 -5.54 -10.92
C GLU A 60 8.79 -5.61 -11.62
N GLU A 61 8.74 -6.28 -12.76
CA GLU A 61 7.53 -6.40 -13.58
C GLU A 61 6.40 -7.03 -12.77
N PRO A 62 5.24 -6.36 -12.64
CA PRO A 62 4.10 -6.93 -11.93
C PRO A 62 3.57 -8.19 -12.61
N LYS A 63 3.09 -9.13 -11.81
CA LYS A 63 2.57 -10.42 -12.30
C LYS A 63 1.08 -10.38 -12.60
N HIS A 64 0.37 -9.37 -12.08
CA HIS A 64 -1.08 -9.23 -12.23
C HIS A 64 -1.41 -7.90 -12.87
N ASP A 65 -2.38 -7.89 -13.78
CA ASP A 65 -2.87 -6.66 -14.41
C ASP A 65 -4.04 -6.11 -13.58
N PRO A 66 -3.92 -4.91 -12.98
CA PRO A 66 -5.00 -4.33 -12.19
C PRO A 66 -6.32 -4.21 -12.94
N GLN A 67 -6.28 -4.04 -14.25
CA GLN A 67 -7.47 -3.89 -15.09
C GLN A 67 -8.37 -5.13 -15.08
N GLU A 68 -7.82 -6.29 -14.75
CA GLU A 68 -8.57 -7.54 -14.67
C GLU A 68 -9.35 -7.71 -13.37
N TYR A 69 -9.25 -6.75 -12.44
CA TYR A 69 -9.83 -6.85 -11.11
C TYR A 69 -10.92 -5.82 -10.90
N ASP A 70 -11.96 -6.21 -10.15
CA ASP A 70 -13.06 -5.31 -9.80
C ASP A 70 -12.63 -4.31 -8.73
N VAL A 71 -11.82 -4.75 -7.77
CA VAL A 71 -11.28 -3.91 -6.70
C VAL A 71 -9.81 -4.21 -6.49
N VAL A 72 -8.99 -3.17 -6.40
CA VAL A 72 -7.58 -3.30 -6.03
C VAL A 72 -7.37 -2.64 -4.67
N TYR A 73 -6.86 -3.44 -3.72
CA TYR A 73 -6.45 -2.98 -2.40
C TYR A 73 -4.98 -2.57 -2.50
N LEU A 74 -4.70 -1.30 -2.31
CA LEU A 74 -3.32 -0.78 -2.40
C LEU A 74 -2.78 -0.51 -1.00
N GLY A 75 -1.65 -1.15 -0.68
CA GLY A 75 -1.03 -1.06 0.64
C GLY A 75 0.37 -0.48 0.61
N THR A 76 0.67 0.36 1.60
CA THR A 76 1.94 1.07 1.70
C THR A 76 2.31 1.37 3.14
N PRO A 77 3.61 1.33 3.50
CA PRO A 77 4.04 2.01 4.71
C PRO A 77 4.01 3.54 4.49
N VAL A 78 3.82 4.28 5.58
CA VAL A 78 3.91 5.75 5.53
C VAL A 78 5.37 6.15 5.71
N TRP A 79 5.91 6.88 4.73
CA TRP A 79 7.26 7.42 4.75
C TRP A 79 7.18 8.96 4.70
N ALA A 80 7.64 9.65 5.75
CA ALA A 80 7.61 11.11 5.80
C ALA A 80 6.24 11.69 5.47
N SER A 81 5.18 11.14 6.07
CA SER A 81 3.78 11.53 5.88
C SER A 81 3.23 11.33 4.46
N LYS A 82 3.90 10.51 3.66
CA LYS A 82 3.51 10.17 2.29
C LYS A 82 3.56 8.65 2.10
N SER A 83 3.04 8.18 0.98
CA SER A 83 3.23 6.79 0.58
C SER A 83 4.70 6.50 0.37
N ALA A 84 5.11 5.28 0.68
CA ALA A 84 6.41 4.78 0.22
C ALA A 84 6.50 4.93 -1.31
N THR A 85 7.73 5.07 -1.80
CA THR A 85 7.97 5.32 -3.22
C THR A 85 7.53 4.18 -4.16
N PRO A 86 7.77 2.88 -3.83
CA PRO A 86 7.41 1.81 -4.76
C PRO A 86 5.93 1.73 -5.12
N PRO A 87 4.96 1.90 -4.20
CA PRO A 87 3.54 1.92 -4.59
C PRO A 87 3.21 3.05 -5.56
N ILE A 88 3.79 4.23 -5.40
CA ILE A 88 3.57 5.34 -6.33
C ILE A 88 4.09 4.97 -7.72
N SER A 89 5.26 4.36 -7.80
CA SER A 89 5.83 3.90 -9.07
C SER A 89 4.93 2.85 -9.72
N TYR A 90 4.40 1.92 -8.94
CA TYR A 90 3.46 0.91 -9.40
C TYR A 90 2.17 1.53 -9.97
N ILE A 91 1.61 2.53 -9.27
CA ILE A 91 0.40 3.21 -9.71
C ILE A 91 0.66 3.95 -11.03
N LYS A 92 1.77 4.65 -11.14
CA LYS A 92 2.14 5.36 -12.38
C LYS A 92 2.29 4.41 -13.55
N GLN A 93 2.91 3.26 -13.35
CA GLN A 93 3.08 2.24 -14.38
C GLN A 93 1.75 1.65 -14.84
N ASN A 94 0.75 1.63 -13.96
CA ASN A 94 -0.57 1.07 -14.23
C ASN A 94 -1.66 2.15 -14.33
N GLU A 95 -1.29 3.36 -14.73
CA GLU A 95 -2.20 4.50 -14.80
C GLU A 95 -3.41 4.17 -15.67
N GLY A 96 -4.61 4.52 -15.17
CA GLY A 96 -5.87 4.28 -15.86
C GLY A 96 -6.43 2.86 -15.77
N LYS A 97 -5.74 1.95 -15.09
CA LYS A 97 -6.16 0.55 -15.00
C LYS A 97 -6.96 0.20 -13.75
N PHE A 98 -7.12 1.14 -12.82
CA PHE A 98 -7.83 0.89 -11.56
C PHE A 98 -9.31 1.24 -11.70
N LYS A 99 -10.19 0.26 -11.49
CA LYS A 99 -11.64 0.47 -11.53
C LYS A 99 -12.16 0.98 -10.20
N ASN A 100 -11.95 0.21 -9.13
CA ASN A 100 -12.28 0.58 -7.76
C ASN A 100 -11.07 0.30 -6.88
N VAL A 101 -10.88 1.09 -5.84
CA VAL A 101 -9.71 0.95 -4.96
C VAL A 101 -10.12 1.05 -3.50
N LYS A 102 -9.34 0.39 -2.65
CA LYS A 102 -9.32 0.59 -1.20
C LYS A 102 -7.87 0.75 -0.80
N PHE A 103 -7.58 1.65 0.13
CA PHE A 103 -6.20 1.93 0.54
C PHE A 103 -5.98 1.49 1.97
N PHE A 104 -4.83 0.86 2.23
CA PHE A 104 -4.41 0.58 3.60
C PHE A 104 -2.96 1.00 3.79
N ALA A 105 -2.63 1.42 5.00
CA ALA A 105 -1.30 1.91 5.29
C ALA A 105 -0.89 1.54 6.71
N THR A 106 0.41 1.37 6.92
CA THR A 106 0.99 1.15 8.24
C THR A 106 1.97 2.27 8.56
N SER A 107 2.05 2.66 9.82
CA SER A 107 2.93 3.73 10.28
C SER A 107 3.54 3.37 11.62
N ALA A 108 4.85 3.56 11.77
CA ALA A 108 5.53 3.32 13.04
C ALA A 108 5.01 4.25 14.15
N GLY A 109 4.77 5.51 13.82
CA GLY A 109 4.32 6.52 14.78
C GLY A 109 2.82 6.79 14.81
N GLY A 110 2.06 6.19 13.92
CA GLY A 110 0.60 6.37 13.87
C GLY A 110 0.13 7.65 13.19
N GLY A 111 0.99 8.32 12.43
CA GLY A 111 0.61 9.54 11.72
C GLY A 111 0.77 9.43 10.21
N GLY A 112 0.27 10.46 9.50
CA GLY A 112 0.46 10.59 8.06
C GLY A 112 -0.50 9.79 7.20
N PHE A 113 -1.54 9.19 7.78
CA PHE A 113 -2.49 8.38 7.01
C PHE A 113 -3.31 9.22 6.04
N ASP A 114 -3.89 10.33 6.50
CA ASP A 114 -4.77 11.15 5.66
C ASP A 114 -4.02 11.69 4.43
N SER A 115 -2.83 12.23 4.63
CA SER A 115 -2.02 12.75 3.52
C SER A 115 -1.57 11.64 2.57
N THR A 116 -1.27 10.46 3.10
CA THR A 116 -0.92 9.30 2.28
C THR A 116 -2.10 8.85 1.41
N PHE A 117 -3.30 8.75 1.99
CA PHE A 117 -4.49 8.35 1.24
C PHE A 117 -4.90 9.37 0.18
N LEU A 118 -4.77 10.67 0.49
CA LEU A 118 -5.01 11.72 -0.51
C LEU A 118 -4.03 11.62 -1.68
N GLN A 119 -2.77 11.30 -1.40
CA GLN A 119 -1.76 11.09 -2.43
C GLN A 119 -2.12 9.90 -3.33
N LEU A 120 -2.51 8.77 -2.72
CA LEU A 120 -2.91 7.59 -3.48
C LEU A 120 -4.13 7.87 -4.35
N GLU A 121 -5.11 8.61 -3.83
CA GLU A 121 -6.28 9.03 -4.61
C GLU A 121 -5.86 9.88 -5.81
N LYS A 122 -4.97 10.84 -5.60
CA LYS A 122 -4.45 11.71 -6.65
C LYS A 122 -3.78 10.90 -7.77
N PHE A 123 -2.92 9.94 -7.40
CA PHE A 123 -2.16 9.19 -8.39
C PHE A 123 -2.99 8.12 -9.10
N THR A 124 -3.92 7.46 -8.40
CA THR A 124 -4.83 6.50 -9.04
C THR A 124 -5.93 7.18 -9.83
N ASN A 125 -6.24 8.42 -9.49
CA ASN A 125 -7.38 9.18 -10.01
C ASN A 125 -8.72 8.47 -9.74
N VAL A 126 -8.78 7.72 -8.65
CA VAL A 126 -9.98 6.99 -8.20
C VAL A 126 -10.17 7.24 -6.71
N LYS A 127 -11.39 7.65 -6.34
CA LYS A 127 -11.74 7.84 -4.92
C LYS A 127 -11.83 6.48 -4.24
N PRO A 128 -11.19 6.26 -3.09
CA PRO A 128 -11.24 4.96 -2.43
C PRO A 128 -12.63 4.69 -1.83
N GLN A 129 -13.05 3.43 -1.91
CA GLN A 129 -14.29 2.97 -1.28
C GLN A 129 -14.15 2.87 0.23
N ALA A 130 -12.93 2.63 0.72
CA ALA A 130 -12.61 2.57 2.14
C ALA A 130 -11.11 2.76 2.32
N THR A 131 -10.71 3.18 3.53
CA THR A 131 -9.31 3.32 3.92
C THR A 131 -9.08 2.69 5.29
N LEU A 132 -7.86 2.19 5.53
CA LEU A 132 -7.47 1.60 6.81
C LEU A 132 -6.04 2.01 7.14
N GLY A 133 -5.86 2.75 8.23
CA GLY A 133 -4.55 3.13 8.74
C GLY A 133 -4.30 2.46 10.09
N LEU A 134 -3.20 1.73 10.22
CA LEU A 134 -2.85 1.01 11.44
C LEU A 134 -1.41 1.30 11.83
N THR A 135 -1.16 1.36 13.15
CA THR A 135 0.22 1.45 13.63
C THR A 135 0.92 0.09 13.47
N SER A 136 2.23 0.12 13.34
CA SER A 136 3.03 -1.11 13.30
C SER A 136 2.81 -1.96 14.53
N LYS A 137 2.65 -1.31 15.69
CA LYS A 137 2.38 -2.00 16.96
C LYS A 137 1.06 -2.78 16.91
N ASP A 138 -0.01 -2.15 16.42
CA ASP A 138 -1.32 -2.79 16.34
C ASP A 138 -1.32 -3.97 15.36
N VAL A 139 -0.61 -3.86 14.25
CA VAL A 139 -0.47 -4.96 13.30
C VAL A 139 0.29 -6.13 13.94
N LYS A 140 1.40 -5.85 14.62
CA LYS A 140 2.21 -6.89 15.29
C LYS A 140 1.45 -7.62 16.40
N LYS A 141 0.56 -6.91 17.09
CA LYS A 141 -0.22 -7.46 18.21
C LYS A 141 -1.60 -7.99 17.79
N ASP A 142 -1.91 -7.98 16.51
CA ASP A 142 -3.21 -8.41 15.99
C ASP A 142 -4.39 -7.65 16.59
N LEU A 143 -4.21 -6.35 16.88
CA LEU A 143 -5.22 -5.47 17.47
C LEU A 143 -5.98 -4.68 16.40
N TYR A 144 -6.46 -5.35 15.37
CA TYR A 144 -7.08 -4.65 14.24
C TYR A 144 -8.25 -5.40 13.58
N LEU A 145 -8.72 -6.47 14.21
CA LEU A 145 -9.71 -7.35 13.56
C LEU A 145 -11.03 -6.63 13.25
N ASP A 146 -11.50 -5.77 14.17
CA ASP A 146 -12.74 -5.02 13.96
C ASP A 146 -12.59 -3.99 12.84
N GLN A 147 -11.49 -3.23 12.82
CA GLN A 147 -11.22 -2.26 11.77
C GLN A 147 -11.05 -2.95 10.43
N LEU A 148 -10.42 -4.12 10.40
CA LEU A 148 -10.26 -4.90 9.18
C LEU A 148 -11.61 -5.34 8.60
N ALA A 149 -12.50 -5.83 9.47
CA ALA A 149 -13.83 -6.26 9.05
C ALA A 149 -14.61 -5.09 8.43
N ASP A 150 -14.56 -3.92 9.05
CA ASP A 150 -15.24 -2.72 8.54
C ASP A 150 -14.64 -2.28 7.20
N PHE A 151 -13.32 -2.32 7.08
CA PHE A 151 -12.60 -1.95 5.87
C PHE A 151 -12.98 -2.86 4.69
N ILE A 152 -13.08 -4.15 4.93
CA ILE A 152 -13.42 -5.14 3.91
C ILE A 152 -14.87 -4.93 3.44
N ARG A 153 -15.79 -4.65 4.36
CA ARG A 153 -17.20 -4.40 4.02
C ARG A 153 -17.44 -3.07 3.32
N GLY A 154 -16.61 -2.08 3.63
CA GLY A 154 -16.74 -0.70 3.12
C GLY A 154 -16.58 -0.53 1.61
#